data_93775e607269ab91117e27957f0d6c8f
#
_entry.id   93775e607269ab91117e27957f0d6c8f
#
_cell.length_a   1.000
_cell.length_b   1.000
_cell.length_c   1.000
_cell.angle_alpha   90.00
_cell.angle_beta   90.00
_cell.angle_gamma   90.00
#
_symmetry.space_group_name_H-M   'P 1'
#
loop_
_entity.id
_entity.type
_entity.pdbx_description
1 polymer ?
#
loop_
_entity_poly.entity_id
_entity_poly.type
_entity_poly.pdbx_seq_one_letter_code
_entity_poly.pdbx_strand_id
1 'polypeptide(L)'
;MGKIWDKGFDNDALIDSFTVGKDRELDLLLAPYDILGSIAHTTMLEKVGLLSPEDLAAILPELRKLYKDASEGNFHIDGDVEDVHSQVEAELTRSIGEAGKKIHTGRSRNDQVLVDLKLFSRAGMQKTAEKVQKLFRLLQAKSEQYKDVLMPGYTHLQVAMPSSFGLWFGAYAESLTSDMAQLLAAWEVTNRNPLGSAAGYGSSAPLDRSMTTRLLGFADLDYNSVYAQMSRGKTERIIASAYASVAETLGRLATDCCLYSSQNFAFIHLPDKMTTGSSIMPHKKNPDVFELIRSHCNRICGVQNSLRLMMTNLPSGYFRDCQLLKEEFLPMFGEMDDCLDIACYAVENMEVETHIMEDRRYRLAFTVEEVNRLVNEGMPFRDAYRQVGKSVQAGEFEYHGQLHHTHEGSIGNLCNDKIAERMDKLMSRFGFDLVNEAVHRLTGSSAAQV
;
A
#
# COMPACT_ATOMS: atom_id res chain seq x y z
N MET A 1 -22.17 -26.83 14.98
CA MET A 1 -22.46 -27.52 13.70
C MET A 1 -21.17 -28.12 13.20
N GLY A 2 -21.15 -29.39 12.83
CA GLY A 2 -19.94 -30.02 12.26
C GLY A 2 -19.51 -29.36 10.96
N LYS A 3 -18.28 -29.60 10.52
CA LYS A 3 -17.74 -29.09 9.25
C LYS A 3 -18.65 -29.52 8.09
N ILE A 4 -18.88 -28.66 7.10
CA ILE A 4 -19.77 -28.92 5.92
C ILE A 4 -19.44 -30.26 5.23
N TRP A 5 -18.17 -30.70 5.32
CA TRP A 5 -17.69 -31.97 4.76
C TRP A 5 -17.55 -33.12 5.81
N ASP A 6 -18.10 -32.92 7.03
CA ASP A 6 -18.03 -33.89 8.11
C ASP A 6 -18.71 -35.22 7.69
N LYS A 7 -17.92 -36.26 7.70
CA LYS A 7 -18.35 -37.67 7.38
C LYS A 7 -18.56 -38.53 8.65
N GLY A 8 -18.60 -37.87 9.82
CA GLY A 8 -18.83 -38.56 11.10
C GLY A 8 -17.58 -39.23 11.70
N PHE A 9 -16.38 -38.80 11.29
CA PHE A 9 -15.13 -39.18 11.91
C PHE A 9 -14.55 -38.05 12.72
N ASP A 10 -14.21 -38.26 13.98
CA ASP A 10 -13.45 -37.28 14.78
C ASP A 10 -12.07 -37.07 14.17
N ASN A 11 -11.77 -35.83 13.76
CA ASN A 11 -10.43 -35.48 13.31
C ASN A 11 -9.49 -35.47 14.52
N ASP A 12 -8.28 -35.97 14.32
CA ASP A 12 -7.20 -35.81 15.29
C ASP A 12 -6.95 -34.32 15.55
N ALA A 13 -6.98 -33.91 16.81
CA ALA A 13 -6.83 -32.50 17.22
C ALA A 13 -5.52 -31.90 16.70
N LEU A 14 -4.46 -32.69 16.59
CA LEU A 14 -3.17 -32.27 16.03
C LEU A 14 -3.30 -31.92 14.54
N ILE A 15 -3.99 -32.79 13.78
CA ILE A 15 -4.23 -32.56 12.34
C ILE A 15 -5.15 -31.33 12.13
N ASP A 16 -6.18 -31.19 12.95
CA ASP A 16 -7.09 -30.03 12.87
C ASP A 16 -6.34 -28.73 13.15
N SER A 17 -5.57 -28.66 14.22
CA SER A 17 -4.75 -27.51 14.57
C SER A 17 -3.76 -27.14 13.45
N PHE A 18 -3.09 -28.13 12.85
CA PHE A 18 -2.13 -27.91 11.76
C PHE A 18 -2.80 -27.42 10.48
N THR A 19 -3.97 -27.95 10.14
CA THR A 19 -4.65 -27.61 8.87
C THR A 19 -5.47 -26.33 8.93
N VAL A 20 -5.97 -25.93 10.09
CA VAL A 20 -6.64 -24.64 10.29
C VAL A 20 -5.61 -23.50 10.47
N GLY A 21 -4.54 -23.78 11.23
CA GLY A 21 -3.48 -22.80 11.48
C GLY A 21 -4.04 -21.47 12.01
N LYS A 22 -3.66 -20.36 11.36
CA LYS A 22 -4.12 -19.00 11.71
C LYS A 22 -5.35 -18.54 10.92
N ASP A 23 -6.02 -19.41 10.18
CA ASP A 23 -7.12 -19.00 9.31
C ASP A 23 -8.25 -18.31 10.07
N ARG A 24 -8.66 -18.79 11.23
CA ARG A 24 -9.73 -18.16 12.01
C ARG A 24 -9.38 -16.70 12.40
N GLU A 25 -8.13 -16.46 12.76
CA GLU A 25 -7.65 -15.13 13.13
C GLU A 25 -7.58 -14.19 11.92
N LEU A 26 -7.01 -14.68 10.82
CA LEU A 26 -6.82 -13.91 9.59
C LEU A 26 -8.13 -13.69 8.82
N ASP A 27 -9.03 -14.65 8.86
CA ASP A 27 -10.34 -14.56 8.20
C ASP A 27 -11.26 -13.50 8.83
N LEU A 28 -11.00 -13.09 10.07
CA LEU A 28 -11.71 -11.93 10.66
C LEU A 28 -11.48 -10.65 9.85
N LEU A 29 -10.29 -10.49 9.25
CA LEU A 29 -9.99 -9.38 8.34
C LEU A 29 -10.77 -9.48 7.02
N LEU A 30 -11.16 -10.68 6.61
CA LEU A 30 -11.89 -10.95 5.38
C LEU A 30 -13.42 -10.95 5.59
N ALA A 31 -13.90 -11.01 6.83
CA ALA A 31 -15.32 -11.17 7.14
C ALA A 31 -16.23 -10.11 6.48
N PRO A 32 -15.92 -8.80 6.50
CA PRO A 32 -16.76 -7.83 5.79
C PRO A 32 -16.85 -8.12 4.28
N TYR A 33 -15.80 -8.63 3.68
CA TYR A 33 -15.69 -8.88 2.25
C TYR A 33 -16.36 -10.17 1.81
N ASP A 34 -16.32 -11.23 2.63
CA ASP A 34 -17.09 -12.45 2.42
C ASP A 34 -18.59 -12.15 2.44
N ILE A 35 -19.02 -11.32 3.40
CA ILE A 35 -20.42 -10.91 3.51
C ILE A 35 -20.84 -10.06 2.30
N LEU A 36 -20.01 -9.12 1.82
CA LEU A 36 -20.28 -8.38 0.58
C LEU A 36 -20.43 -9.30 -0.63
N GLY A 37 -19.52 -10.25 -0.79
CA GLY A 37 -19.57 -11.29 -1.82
C GLY A 37 -20.87 -12.09 -1.73
N SER A 38 -21.28 -12.44 -0.51
CA SER A 38 -22.52 -13.20 -0.24
C SER A 38 -23.78 -12.38 -0.54
N ILE A 39 -23.81 -11.07 -0.25
CA ILE A 39 -24.92 -10.18 -0.63
C ILE A 39 -25.10 -10.14 -2.16
N ALA A 40 -24.00 -9.94 -2.88
CA ALA A 40 -24.04 -9.89 -4.35
C ALA A 40 -24.43 -11.23 -4.96
N HIS A 41 -23.92 -12.33 -4.41
CA HIS A 41 -24.20 -13.69 -4.88
C HIS A 41 -25.67 -14.06 -4.66
N THR A 42 -26.21 -13.86 -3.46
CA THR A 42 -27.63 -14.19 -3.15
C THR A 42 -28.60 -13.34 -3.97
N THR A 43 -28.27 -12.07 -4.20
CA THR A 43 -29.04 -11.21 -5.10
C THR A 43 -29.05 -11.74 -6.54
N MET A 44 -27.92 -12.26 -7.01
CA MET A 44 -27.84 -12.91 -8.33
C MET A 44 -28.62 -14.23 -8.36
N LEU A 45 -28.55 -15.07 -7.30
CA LEU A 45 -29.27 -16.34 -7.23
C LEU A 45 -30.78 -16.16 -7.37
N GLU A 46 -31.34 -15.14 -6.73
CA GLU A 46 -32.78 -14.80 -6.90
C GLU A 46 -33.08 -14.43 -8.36
N LYS A 47 -32.27 -13.57 -8.94
CA LYS A 47 -32.47 -13.12 -10.32
C LYS A 47 -32.44 -14.24 -11.36
N VAL A 48 -31.62 -15.27 -11.14
CA VAL A 48 -31.55 -16.44 -12.03
C VAL A 48 -32.50 -17.57 -11.62
N GLY A 49 -33.35 -17.38 -10.60
CA GLY A 49 -34.39 -18.33 -10.16
C GLY A 49 -33.86 -19.50 -9.31
N LEU A 50 -32.65 -19.41 -8.75
CA LEU A 50 -32.08 -20.41 -7.82
C LEU A 50 -32.40 -20.12 -6.35
N LEU A 51 -32.90 -18.94 -6.07
CA LEU A 51 -33.38 -18.50 -4.75
C LEU A 51 -34.75 -17.83 -4.91
N SER A 52 -35.68 -18.07 -3.98
CA SER A 52 -36.99 -17.38 -4.06
C SER A 52 -36.87 -15.92 -3.59
N PRO A 53 -37.81 -15.04 -4.02
CA PRO A 53 -37.86 -13.66 -3.52
C PRO A 53 -38.03 -13.60 -1.99
N GLU A 54 -38.81 -14.54 -1.41
CA GLU A 54 -39.02 -14.65 0.02
C GLU A 54 -37.74 -15.01 0.79
N ASP A 55 -36.96 -15.96 0.27
CA ASP A 55 -35.67 -16.32 0.84
C ASP A 55 -34.71 -15.13 0.79
N LEU A 56 -34.63 -14.44 -0.35
CA LEU A 56 -33.77 -13.25 -0.48
C LEU A 56 -34.18 -12.14 0.49
N ALA A 57 -35.50 -11.90 0.63
CA ALA A 57 -36.01 -10.90 1.57
C ALA A 57 -35.67 -11.22 3.04
N ALA A 58 -35.52 -12.49 3.38
CA ALA A 58 -35.08 -12.93 4.71
C ALA A 58 -33.55 -12.82 4.87
N ILE A 59 -32.76 -13.18 3.83
CA ILE A 59 -31.30 -13.25 3.88
C ILE A 59 -30.65 -11.85 3.91
N LEU A 60 -31.08 -10.92 3.05
CA LEU A 60 -30.39 -9.62 2.88
C LEU A 60 -30.30 -8.78 4.16
N PRO A 61 -31.37 -8.64 4.99
CA PRO A 61 -31.26 -7.88 6.23
C PRO A 61 -30.23 -8.47 7.21
N GLU A 62 -30.20 -9.81 7.32
CA GLU A 62 -29.23 -10.49 8.20
C GLU A 62 -27.79 -10.35 7.69
N LEU A 63 -27.56 -10.50 6.39
CA LEU A 63 -26.22 -10.25 5.83
C LEU A 63 -25.76 -8.81 6.05
N ARG A 64 -26.65 -7.82 5.89
CA ARG A 64 -26.32 -6.41 6.16
C ARG A 64 -26.00 -6.15 7.64
N LYS A 65 -26.70 -6.82 8.54
CA LYS A 65 -26.40 -6.78 9.97
C LYS A 65 -25.02 -7.39 10.26
N LEU A 66 -24.76 -8.58 9.74
CA LEU A 66 -23.46 -9.24 9.88
C LEU A 66 -22.32 -8.40 9.27
N TYR A 67 -22.56 -7.74 8.14
CA TYR A 67 -21.58 -6.82 7.53
C TYR A 67 -21.24 -5.66 8.48
N LYS A 68 -22.26 -5.07 9.11
CA LYS A 68 -22.04 -4.01 10.09
C LYS A 68 -21.24 -4.53 11.28
N ASP A 69 -21.63 -5.66 11.86
CA ASP A 69 -20.93 -6.27 12.99
C ASP A 69 -19.48 -6.58 12.65
N ALA A 70 -19.20 -7.12 11.45
CA ALA A 70 -17.85 -7.41 10.96
C ALA A 70 -17.03 -6.14 10.74
N SER A 71 -17.62 -5.08 10.19
CA SER A 71 -16.94 -3.80 9.94
C SER A 71 -16.62 -3.05 11.24
N GLU A 72 -17.40 -3.27 12.30
CA GLU A 72 -17.18 -2.68 13.63
C GLU A 72 -16.29 -3.55 14.54
N GLY A 73 -15.80 -4.72 14.05
CA GLY A 73 -14.96 -5.63 14.82
C GLY A 73 -15.72 -6.48 15.82
N ASN A 74 -17.05 -6.57 15.71
CA ASN A 74 -17.94 -7.32 16.61
C ASN A 74 -18.22 -8.76 16.11
N PHE A 75 -17.72 -9.15 14.93
CA PHE A 75 -17.85 -10.48 14.36
C PHE A 75 -16.75 -11.40 14.92
N HIS A 76 -17.10 -12.67 15.17
CA HIS A 76 -16.14 -13.68 15.64
C HIS A 76 -16.39 -15.01 14.95
N ILE A 77 -15.37 -15.86 14.91
CA ILE A 77 -15.45 -17.21 14.38
C ILE A 77 -15.40 -18.18 15.55
N ASP A 78 -16.44 -19.02 15.70
CA ASP A 78 -16.56 -19.99 16.78
C ASP A 78 -15.43 -21.02 16.71
N GLY A 79 -14.96 -21.52 17.87
CA GLY A 79 -13.80 -22.43 17.94
C GLY A 79 -13.98 -23.79 17.25
N ASP A 80 -15.23 -24.21 17.01
CA ASP A 80 -15.60 -25.42 16.27
C ASP A 80 -15.89 -25.18 14.78
N VAL A 81 -15.77 -23.91 14.33
CA VAL A 81 -15.95 -23.53 12.92
C VAL A 81 -14.58 -23.35 12.24
N GLU A 82 -14.47 -23.77 10.98
CA GLU A 82 -13.19 -23.82 10.27
C GLU A 82 -12.75 -22.43 9.76
N ASP A 83 -13.67 -21.66 9.19
CA ASP A 83 -13.42 -20.43 8.46
C ASP A 83 -14.59 -19.42 8.50
N VAL A 84 -14.39 -18.24 7.96
CA VAL A 84 -15.40 -17.17 7.87
C VAL A 84 -16.64 -17.60 7.09
N HIS A 85 -16.48 -18.33 6.00
CA HIS A 85 -17.59 -18.77 5.14
C HIS A 85 -18.58 -19.64 5.92
N SER A 86 -18.05 -20.58 6.70
CA SER A 86 -18.83 -21.48 7.56
C SER A 86 -19.51 -20.70 8.69
N GLN A 87 -18.84 -19.69 9.26
CA GLN A 87 -19.44 -18.86 10.32
C GLN A 87 -20.60 -18.04 9.80
N VAL A 88 -20.47 -17.40 8.64
CA VAL A 88 -21.56 -16.62 8.04
C VAL A 88 -22.77 -17.51 7.75
N GLU A 89 -22.58 -18.70 7.20
CA GLU A 89 -23.66 -19.67 6.95
C GLU A 89 -24.30 -20.14 8.26
N ALA A 90 -23.51 -20.40 9.31
CA ALA A 90 -24.00 -20.78 10.62
C ALA A 90 -24.84 -19.69 11.28
N GLU A 91 -24.41 -18.42 11.23
CA GLU A 91 -25.16 -17.28 11.76
C GLU A 91 -26.50 -17.10 11.04
N LEU A 92 -26.50 -17.16 9.71
CA LEU A 92 -27.73 -17.09 8.92
C LEU A 92 -28.67 -18.28 9.24
N THR A 93 -28.13 -19.48 9.34
CA THR A 93 -28.94 -20.66 9.67
C THR A 93 -29.56 -20.56 11.08
N ARG A 94 -28.82 -20.01 12.05
CA ARG A 94 -29.38 -19.74 13.39
C ARG A 94 -30.48 -18.72 13.37
N SER A 95 -30.34 -17.65 12.56
CA SER A 95 -31.28 -16.53 12.51
C SER A 95 -32.54 -16.82 11.68
N ILE A 96 -32.39 -17.40 10.50
CA ILE A 96 -33.47 -17.54 9.49
C ILE A 96 -33.68 -18.99 9.01
N GLY A 97 -33.06 -19.97 9.64
CA GLY A 97 -33.29 -21.40 9.36
C GLY A 97 -32.90 -21.86 7.96
N GLU A 98 -33.79 -22.56 7.25
CA GLU A 98 -33.50 -23.19 5.95
C GLU A 98 -33.08 -22.20 4.86
N ALA A 99 -33.58 -20.96 4.91
CA ALA A 99 -33.18 -19.92 3.95
C ALA A 99 -31.67 -19.64 4.03
N GLY A 100 -31.09 -19.62 5.26
CA GLY A 100 -29.66 -19.40 5.49
C GLY A 100 -28.76 -20.43 4.83
N LYS A 101 -29.19 -21.69 4.72
CA LYS A 101 -28.41 -22.77 4.09
C LYS A 101 -28.29 -22.64 2.58
N LYS A 102 -29.13 -21.82 1.94
CA LYS A 102 -29.17 -21.67 0.48
C LYS A 102 -28.09 -20.77 -0.08
N ILE A 103 -27.42 -19.98 0.75
CA ILE A 103 -26.43 -18.98 0.30
C ILE A 103 -25.22 -19.61 -0.41
N HIS A 104 -24.93 -20.87 -0.15
CA HIS A 104 -23.79 -21.58 -0.74
C HIS A 104 -24.08 -22.14 -2.16
N THR A 105 -25.35 -22.07 -2.62
CA THR A 105 -25.76 -22.60 -3.93
C THR A 105 -24.87 -22.06 -5.07
N GLY A 106 -24.27 -22.97 -5.85
CA GLY A 106 -23.45 -22.58 -7.02
C GLY A 106 -22.08 -21.99 -6.71
N ARG A 107 -21.66 -21.95 -5.46
CA ARG A 107 -20.31 -21.49 -5.04
C ARG A 107 -19.42 -22.66 -4.59
N SER A 108 -18.14 -22.35 -4.49
CA SER A 108 -17.14 -23.10 -3.73
C SER A 108 -16.43 -22.14 -2.77
N ARG A 109 -15.90 -22.67 -1.65
CA ARG A 109 -14.97 -21.89 -0.80
C ARG A 109 -13.81 -21.31 -1.61
N ASN A 110 -13.42 -21.98 -2.70
CA ASN A 110 -12.31 -21.54 -3.54
C ASN A 110 -12.61 -20.19 -4.21
N ASP A 111 -13.80 -19.97 -4.80
CA ASP A 111 -14.13 -18.70 -5.43
C ASP A 111 -14.64 -17.65 -4.42
N GLN A 112 -15.14 -18.07 -3.25
CA GLN A 112 -15.43 -17.16 -2.14
C GLN A 112 -14.15 -16.49 -1.63
N VAL A 113 -13.14 -17.25 -1.22
CA VAL A 113 -11.89 -16.65 -0.72
C VAL A 113 -11.17 -15.80 -1.77
N LEU A 114 -11.32 -16.11 -3.07
CA LEU A 114 -10.77 -15.28 -4.14
C LEU A 114 -11.43 -13.90 -4.20
N VAL A 115 -12.77 -13.85 -4.13
CA VAL A 115 -13.48 -12.57 -4.16
C VAL A 115 -13.22 -11.77 -2.88
N ASP A 116 -13.17 -12.42 -1.72
CA ASP A 116 -12.88 -11.77 -0.44
C ASP A 116 -11.51 -11.08 -0.46
N LEU A 117 -10.48 -11.80 -0.90
CA LEU A 117 -9.13 -11.25 -1.01
C LEU A 117 -9.04 -10.09 -2.00
N LYS A 118 -9.76 -10.16 -3.14
CA LYS A 118 -9.77 -9.06 -4.10
C LYS A 118 -10.53 -7.84 -3.56
N LEU A 119 -11.64 -8.04 -2.86
CA LEU A 119 -12.39 -6.95 -2.22
C LEU A 119 -11.57 -6.31 -1.08
N PHE A 120 -10.98 -7.12 -0.20
CA PHE A 120 -10.05 -6.68 0.84
C PHE A 120 -8.89 -5.89 0.24
N SER A 121 -8.24 -6.44 -0.79
CA SER A 121 -7.09 -5.79 -1.43
C SER A 121 -7.48 -4.46 -2.07
N ARG A 122 -8.66 -4.35 -2.71
CA ARG A 122 -9.14 -3.09 -3.27
C ARG A 122 -9.30 -2.03 -2.17
N ALA A 123 -9.93 -2.36 -1.06
CA ALA A 123 -10.11 -1.44 0.06
C ALA A 123 -8.75 -1.02 0.66
N GLY A 124 -7.85 -1.96 0.88
CA GLY A 124 -6.50 -1.67 1.37
C GLY A 124 -5.68 -0.82 0.39
N MET A 125 -5.73 -1.12 -0.91
CA MET A 125 -5.02 -0.34 -1.92
C MET A 125 -5.57 1.09 -2.07
N GLN A 126 -6.89 1.27 -1.96
CA GLN A 126 -7.50 2.61 -1.95
C GLN A 126 -6.96 3.42 -0.77
N LYS A 127 -7.02 2.87 0.45
CA LYS A 127 -6.51 3.53 1.66
C LYS A 127 -5.02 3.87 1.53
N THR A 128 -4.21 2.94 1.01
CA THR A 128 -2.78 3.19 0.76
C THR A 128 -2.56 4.29 -0.28
N ALA A 129 -3.29 4.28 -1.40
CA ALA A 129 -3.16 5.30 -2.44
C ALA A 129 -3.52 6.70 -1.91
N GLU A 130 -4.59 6.83 -1.13
CA GLU A 130 -4.99 8.08 -0.49
C GLU A 130 -3.92 8.59 0.51
N LYS A 131 -3.31 7.69 1.29
CA LYS A 131 -2.22 8.06 2.21
C LYS A 131 -0.93 8.42 1.49
N VAL A 132 -0.57 7.72 0.41
CA VAL A 132 0.56 8.08 -0.47
C VAL A 132 0.33 9.45 -1.08
N GLN A 133 -0.88 9.75 -1.56
CA GLN A 133 -1.23 11.08 -2.06
C GLN A 133 -1.12 12.15 -0.96
N LYS A 134 -1.53 11.85 0.27
CA LYS A 134 -1.37 12.77 1.41
C LYS A 134 0.11 13.07 1.68
N LEU A 135 0.96 12.04 1.77
CA LEU A 135 2.40 12.21 1.95
C LEU A 135 3.03 13.00 0.80
N PHE A 136 2.64 12.67 -0.44
CA PHE A 136 3.05 13.42 -1.63
C PHE A 136 2.78 14.92 -1.50
N ARG A 137 1.56 15.29 -1.11
CA ARG A 137 1.20 16.71 -0.95
C ARG A 137 1.97 17.41 0.17
N LEU A 138 2.25 16.72 1.26
CA LEU A 138 3.10 17.23 2.34
C LEU A 138 4.54 17.47 1.85
N LEU A 139 5.12 16.53 1.11
CA LEU A 139 6.45 16.66 0.52
C LEU A 139 6.51 17.80 -0.51
N GLN A 140 5.47 17.95 -1.34
CA GLN A 140 5.35 19.07 -2.29
C GLN A 140 5.27 20.42 -1.57
N ALA A 141 4.49 20.51 -0.49
CA ALA A 141 4.39 21.72 0.31
C ALA A 141 5.72 22.11 0.96
N LYS A 142 6.45 21.09 1.51
CA LYS A 142 7.79 21.31 2.06
C LYS A 142 8.81 21.68 0.97
N SER A 143 8.70 21.05 -0.22
CA SER A 143 9.52 21.42 -1.37
C SER A 143 9.35 22.87 -1.76
N GLU A 144 8.12 23.37 -1.85
CA GLU A 144 7.86 24.75 -2.17
C GLU A 144 8.25 25.72 -1.04
N GLN A 145 7.99 25.34 0.23
CA GLN A 145 8.36 26.14 1.41
C GLN A 145 9.87 26.37 1.50
N TYR A 146 10.67 25.35 1.18
CA TYR A 146 12.14 25.37 1.36
C TYR A 146 12.91 25.36 0.03
N LYS A 147 12.27 25.81 -1.07
CA LYS A 147 12.88 25.80 -2.41
C LYS A 147 14.20 26.56 -2.49
N ASP A 148 14.32 27.64 -1.75
CA ASP A 148 15.49 28.52 -1.74
C ASP A 148 16.46 28.25 -0.59
N VAL A 149 16.13 27.29 0.30
CA VAL A 149 17.00 26.91 1.42
C VAL A 149 18.02 25.90 0.94
N LEU A 150 19.26 26.33 0.79
CA LEU A 150 20.36 25.52 0.29
C LEU A 150 20.81 24.48 1.31
N MET A 151 21.21 23.33 0.80
CA MET A 151 21.89 22.24 1.53
C MET A 151 22.98 21.65 0.65
N PRO A 152 24.02 21.00 1.23
CA PRO A 152 25.02 20.31 0.43
C PRO A 152 24.47 19.05 -0.19
N GLY A 153 24.63 18.88 -1.50
CA GLY A 153 24.39 17.61 -2.18
C GLY A 153 25.59 16.69 -2.04
N TYR A 154 25.33 15.39 -1.94
CA TYR A 154 26.35 14.36 -1.74
C TYR A 154 26.38 13.36 -2.88
N THR A 155 27.60 12.97 -3.27
CA THR A 155 27.85 11.74 -4.03
C THR A 155 28.92 10.93 -3.30
N HIS A 156 28.78 9.61 -3.20
CA HIS A 156 29.72 8.75 -2.46
C HIS A 156 29.93 9.18 -0.98
N LEU A 157 28.91 9.79 -0.36
CA LEU A 157 28.98 10.43 0.97
C LEU A 157 30.07 11.52 1.06
N GLN A 158 30.47 12.09 -0.08
CA GLN A 158 31.33 13.27 -0.16
C GLN A 158 30.52 14.47 -0.63
N VAL A 159 30.82 15.64 -0.08
CA VAL A 159 30.24 16.90 -0.53
C VAL A 159 30.52 17.11 -2.00
N ALA A 160 29.49 17.28 -2.79
CA ALA A 160 29.57 17.37 -4.24
C ALA A 160 29.22 18.78 -4.77
N MET A 161 27.94 19.13 -4.72
CA MET A 161 27.42 20.36 -5.30
C MET A 161 26.38 21.01 -4.35
N PRO A 162 26.03 22.29 -4.55
CA PRO A 162 24.89 22.86 -3.86
C PRO A 162 23.61 22.16 -4.29
N SER A 163 22.72 21.94 -3.33
CA SER A 163 21.37 21.45 -3.48
C SER A 163 20.42 22.33 -2.67
N SER A 164 19.14 22.03 -2.62
CA SER A 164 18.20 22.68 -1.73
C SER A 164 17.28 21.67 -1.04
N PHE A 165 16.73 22.03 0.11
CA PHE A 165 15.67 21.22 0.73
C PHE A 165 14.46 21.08 -0.18
N GLY A 166 14.14 22.13 -0.97
CA GLY A 166 13.09 22.03 -1.98
C GLY A 166 13.33 20.91 -2.98
N LEU A 167 14.57 20.80 -3.49
CA LEU A 167 14.96 19.74 -4.41
C LEU A 167 14.92 18.37 -3.73
N TRP A 168 15.37 18.26 -2.47
CA TRP A 168 15.36 17.01 -1.71
C TRP A 168 13.94 16.50 -1.42
N PHE A 169 13.04 17.33 -0.90
CA PHE A 169 11.64 16.96 -0.68
C PHE A 169 10.93 16.63 -2.00
N GLY A 170 11.18 17.43 -3.05
CA GLY A 170 10.62 17.22 -4.39
C GLY A 170 11.01 15.89 -5.00
N ALA A 171 12.23 15.41 -4.76
CA ALA A 171 12.71 14.11 -5.25
C ALA A 171 11.89 12.95 -4.67
N TYR A 172 11.55 12.98 -3.37
CA TYR A 172 10.66 11.97 -2.76
C TYR A 172 9.22 12.09 -3.24
N ALA A 173 8.73 13.32 -3.44
CA ALA A 173 7.41 13.52 -4.04
C ALA A 173 7.35 12.91 -5.44
N GLU A 174 8.35 13.14 -6.28
CA GLU A 174 8.38 12.55 -7.63
C GLU A 174 8.52 11.03 -7.60
N SER A 175 9.33 10.45 -6.69
CA SER A 175 9.44 9.01 -6.49
C SER A 175 8.06 8.37 -6.20
N LEU A 176 7.25 9.00 -5.33
CA LEU A 176 5.90 8.51 -5.03
C LEU A 176 4.97 8.50 -6.25
N THR A 177 5.21 9.32 -7.29
CA THR A 177 4.42 9.19 -8.54
C THR A 177 4.73 7.90 -9.29
N SER A 178 5.97 7.42 -9.24
CA SER A 178 6.37 6.14 -9.84
C SER A 178 5.76 4.97 -9.08
N ASP A 179 5.75 5.05 -7.74
CA ASP A 179 5.12 4.05 -6.87
C ASP A 179 3.61 3.99 -7.09
N MET A 180 2.95 5.15 -7.22
CA MET A 180 1.54 5.24 -7.53
C MET A 180 1.19 4.60 -8.89
N ALA A 181 2.06 4.72 -9.88
CA ALA A 181 1.86 4.05 -11.18
C ALA A 181 1.91 2.52 -11.04
N GLN A 182 2.75 1.97 -10.16
CA GLN A 182 2.78 0.54 -9.87
C GLN A 182 1.54 0.09 -9.07
N LEU A 183 1.10 0.88 -8.09
CA LEU A 183 -0.14 0.62 -7.37
C LEU A 183 -1.35 0.60 -8.32
N LEU A 184 -1.42 1.52 -9.27
CA LEU A 184 -2.46 1.56 -10.29
C LEU A 184 -2.44 0.31 -11.18
N ALA A 185 -1.27 -0.16 -11.62
CA ALA A 185 -1.16 -1.39 -12.39
C ALA A 185 -1.61 -2.62 -11.58
N ALA A 186 -1.26 -2.69 -10.29
CA ALA A 186 -1.74 -3.75 -9.39
C ALA A 186 -3.26 -3.66 -9.17
N TRP A 187 -3.81 -2.45 -9.04
CA TRP A 187 -5.25 -2.20 -8.96
C TRP A 187 -5.99 -2.74 -10.20
N GLU A 188 -5.55 -2.43 -11.39
CA GLU A 188 -6.16 -2.88 -12.66
C GLU A 188 -6.21 -4.42 -12.77
N VAL A 189 -5.20 -5.12 -12.24
CA VAL A 189 -5.18 -6.59 -12.17
C VAL A 189 -6.14 -7.11 -11.10
N THR A 190 -6.21 -6.44 -9.96
CA THR A 190 -7.03 -6.86 -8.81
C THR A 190 -8.52 -6.61 -9.07
N ASN A 191 -8.85 -5.54 -9.79
CA ASN A 191 -10.23 -5.07 -10.02
C ASN A 191 -10.96 -5.90 -11.10
N ARG A 192 -10.86 -7.25 -10.99
CA ARG A 192 -11.54 -8.24 -11.84
C ARG A 192 -12.21 -9.29 -10.98
N ASN A 193 -13.51 -9.54 -11.24
CA ASN A 193 -14.33 -10.43 -10.42
C ASN A 193 -14.00 -11.91 -10.68
N PRO A 194 -13.61 -12.72 -9.68
CA PRO A 194 -13.39 -14.15 -9.81
C PRO A 194 -14.64 -14.97 -9.47
N LEU A 195 -15.65 -14.38 -8.80
CA LEU A 195 -16.82 -15.07 -8.25
C LEU A 195 -17.63 -15.76 -9.35
N GLY A 196 -18.13 -16.96 -9.05
CA GLY A 196 -18.80 -17.84 -10.00
C GLY A 196 -17.86 -18.72 -10.82
N SER A 197 -16.54 -18.71 -10.55
CA SER A 197 -15.61 -19.70 -11.08
C SER A 197 -15.74 -21.06 -10.37
N ALA A 198 -16.51 -21.11 -9.28
CA ALA A 198 -16.75 -22.26 -8.43
C ALA A 198 -15.41 -22.90 -7.96
N ALA A 199 -15.27 -24.22 -8.07
CA ALA A 199 -14.02 -24.91 -7.73
C ALA A 199 -12.88 -24.71 -8.77
N GLY A 200 -13.04 -23.76 -9.68
CA GLY A 200 -12.05 -23.45 -10.72
C GLY A 200 -12.39 -23.97 -12.12
N TYR A 201 -13.52 -24.63 -12.26
CA TYR A 201 -13.93 -25.24 -13.55
C TYR A 201 -15.32 -24.78 -14.01
N GLY A 202 -15.86 -23.75 -13.36
CA GLY A 202 -17.21 -23.26 -13.59
C GLY A 202 -18.29 -24.14 -12.94
N SER A 203 -19.54 -23.91 -13.30
CA SER A 203 -20.71 -24.60 -12.76
C SER A 203 -21.75 -24.84 -13.86
N SER A 204 -22.55 -25.90 -13.70
CA SER A 204 -23.75 -26.13 -14.53
C SER A 204 -24.95 -25.28 -14.06
N ALA A 205 -24.84 -24.59 -12.90
CA ALA A 205 -25.83 -23.63 -12.44
C ALA A 205 -25.82 -22.38 -13.35
N PRO A 206 -26.98 -21.77 -13.65
CA PRO A 206 -27.09 -20.61 -14.55
C PRO A 206 -26.65 -19.31 -13.87
N LEU A 207 -25.40 -19.24 -13.41
CA LEU A 207 -24.86 -18.08 -12.68
C LEU A 207 -24.66 -16.88 -13.61
N ASP A 208 -25.12 -15.68 -13.19
CA ASP A 208 -24.83 -14.42 -13.87
C ASP A 208 -23.62 -13.71 -13.25
N ARG A 209 -22.42 -14.07 -13.72
CA ARG A 209 -21.15 -13.49 -13.27
C ARG A 209 -21.02 -12.01 -13.64
N SER A 210 -21.66 -11.57 -14.74
CA SER A 210 -21.68 -10.16 -15.13
C SER A 210 -22.51 -9.33 -14.14
N MET A 211 -23.60 -9.88 -13.60
CA MET A 211 -24.38 -9.23 -12.57
C MET A 211 -23.60 -9.05 -11.27
N THR A 212 -22.93 -10.10 -10.77
CA THR A 212 -22.11 -9.99 -9.55
C THR A 212 -20.93 -9.05 -9.74
N THR A 213 -20.34 -8.96 -10.95
CA THR A 213 -19.30 -7.98 -11.29
C THR A 213 -19.81 -6.56 -11.10
N ARG A 214 -20.99 -6.23 -11.65
CA ARG A 214 -21.59 -4.89 -11.50
C ARG A 214 -21.99 -4.59 -10.06
N LEU A 215 -22.58 -5.57 -9.36
CA LEU A 215 -23.01 -5.41 -7.96
C LEU A 215 -21.82 -5.11 -7.03
N LEU A 216 -20.70 -5.78 -7.23
CA LEU A 216 -19.48 -5.62 -6.43
C LEU A 216 -18.57 -4.47 -6.93
N GLY A 217 -18.96 -3.76 -8.00
CA GLY A 217 -18.20 -2.64 -8.53
C GLY A 217 -16.83 -3.04 -9.10
N PHE A 218 -16.69 -4.28 -9.59
CA PHE A 218 -15.49 -4.65 -10.35
C PHE A 218 -15.52 -4.05 -11.76
N ALA A 219 -14.38 -3.69 -12.29
CA ALA A 219 -14.26 -3.16 -13.63
C ALA A 219 -14.50 -4.22 -14.71
N ASP A 220 -14.14 -5.48 -14.42
CA ASP A 220 -14.23 -6.58 -15.39
C ASP A 220 -14.29 -7.94 -14.68
N LEU A 221 -14.27 -9.02 -15.44
CA LEU A 221 -14.27 -10.42 -15.01
C LEU A 221 -12.90 -11.08 -15.17
N ASP A 222 -12.59 -12.02 -14.30
CA ASP A 222 -11.68 -13.12 -14.66
C ASP A 222 -12.50 -14.13 -15.46
N TYR A 223 -12.47 -14.03 -16.79
CA TYR A 223 -13.34 -14.80 -17.69
C TYR A 223 -13.13 -16.30 -17.61
N ASN A 224 -11.89 -16.75 -17.64
CA ASN A 224 -11.54 -18.16 -17.58
C ASN A 224 -11.57 -18.65 -16.13
N SER A 225 -12.44 -19.61 -15.80
CA SER A 225 -12.60 -20.12 -14.44
C SER A 225 -11.33 -20.79 -13.88
N VAL A 226 -10.53 -21.43 -14.75
CA VAL A 226 -9.23 -22.00 -14.33
C VAL A 226 -8.25 -20.89 -14.00
N TYR A 227 -8.21 -19.82 -14.82
CA TYR A 227 -7.37 -18.66 -14.54
C TYR A 227 -7.80 -17.97 -13.24
N ALA A 228 -9.10 -17.86 -12.94
CA ALA A 228 -9.56 -17.28 -11.68
C ALA A 228 -8.89 -17.98 -10.48
N GLN A 229 -8.80 -19.31 -10.47
CA GLN A 229 -8.07 -20.06 -9.44
C GLN A 229 -6.56 -19.86 -9.53
N MET A 230 -5.97 -19.85 -10.73
CA MET A 230 -4.54 -19.61 -10.94
C MET A 230 -4.11 -18.19 -10.59
N SER A 231 -5.06 -17.25 -10.48
CA SER A 231 -4.79 -15.87 -10.04
C SER A 231 -4.41 -15.80 -8.57
N ARG A 232 -4.79 -16.81 -7.75
CA ARG A 232 -4.40 -16.92 -6.34
C ARG A 232 -2.88 -16.98 -6.20
N GLY A 233 -2.35 -16.19 -5.28
CA GLY A 233 -0.90 -15.99 -5.09
C GLY A 233 -0.25 -15.11 -6.15
N LYS A 234 -0.70 -15.16 -7.42
CA LYS A 234 -0.20 -14.26 -8.47
C LYS A 234 -0.64 -12.82 -8.24
N THR A 235 -1.92 -12.60 -7.96
CA THR A 235 -2.48 -11.28 -7.68
C THR A 235 -1.86 -10.69 -6.42
N GLU A 236 -1.81 -11.47 -5.33
CA GLU A 236 -1.22 -11.06 -4.05
C GLU A 236 0.25 -10.67 -4.22
N ARG A 237 1.02 -11.42 -5.02
CA ARG A 237 2.43 -11.07 -5.30
C ARG A 237 2.55 -9.77 -6.11
N ILE A 238 1.66 -9.53 -7.09
CA ILE A 238 1.66 -8.27 -7.85
C ILE A 238 1.38 -7.08 -6.93
N ILE A 239 0.41 -7.21 -6.03
CA ILE A 239 0.10 -6.20 -5.03
C ILE A 239 1.31 -5.98 -4.10
N ALA A 240 1.88 -7.06 -3.56
CA ALA A 240 3.04 -6.98 -2.68
C ALA A 240 4.26 -6.32 -3.37
N SER A 241 4.43 -6.53 -4.68
CA SER A 241 5.47 -5.85 -5.45
C SER A 241 5.24 -4.33 -5.57
N ALA A 242 3.98 -3.91 -5.71
CA ALA A 242 3.63 -2.49 -5.73
C ALA A 242 3.81 -1.84 -4.34
N TYR A 243 3.46 -2.56 -3.27
CA TYR A 243 3.71 -2.14 -1.90
C TYR A 243 5.22 -2.05 -1.59
N ALA A 244 6.02 -2.98 -2.10
CA ALA A 244 7.48 -2.93 -1.97
C ALA A 244 8.07 -1.66 -2.60
N SER A 245 7.54 -1.18 -3.74
CA SER A 245 7.99 0.07 -4.35
C SER A 245 7.75 1.27 -3.42
N VAL A 246 6.56 1.39 -2.84
CA VAL A 246 6.25 2.43 -1.84
C VAL A 246 7.18 2.31 -0.63
N ALA A 247 7.38 1.07 -0.13
CA ALA A 247 8.24 0.80 1.01
C ALA A 247 9.71 1.18 0.74
N GLU A 248 10.22 0.96 -0.47
CA GLU A 248 11.58 1.36 -0.86
C GLU A 248 11.76 2.89 -0.83
N THR A 249 10.77 3.64 -1.30
CA THR A 249 10.77 5.11 -1.23
C THR A 249 10.74 5.60 0.23
N LEU A 250 9.82 5.05 1.05
CA LEU A 250 9.73 5.40 2.47
C LEU A 250 10.99 5.01 3.26
N GLY A 251 11.53 3.83 3.00
CA GLY A 251 12.75 3.34 3.64
C GLY A 251 13.97 4.21 3.32
N ARG A 252 14.05 4.72 2.09
CA ARG A 252 15.11 5.67 1.69
C ARG A 252 14.92 7.03 2.36
N LEU A 253 13.70 7.58 2.38
CA LEU A 253 13.40 8.81 3.11
C LEU A 253 13.76 8.68 4.59
N ALA A 254 13.35 7.57 5.21
CA ALA A 254 13.67 7.31 6.62
C ALA A 254 15.18 7.19 6.87
N THR A 255 15.93 6.61 5.93
CA THR A 255 17.40 6.53 6.00
C THR A 255 18.05 7.91 5.93
N ASP A 256 17.62 8.75 4.99
CA ASP A 256 18.09 10.13 4.91
C ASP A 256 17.73 10.92 6.18
N CYS A 257 16.52 10.76 6.71
CA CYS A 257 16.11 11.43 7.94
C CYS A 257 16.95 11.00 9.14
N CYS A 258 17.29 9.71 9.29
CA CYS A 258 18.22 9.24 10.32
C CYS A 258 19.60 9.87 10.17
N LEU A 259 20.10 9.96 8.93
CA LEU A 259 21.41 10.55 8.64
C LEU A 259 21.41 12.05 8.91
N TYR A 260 20.42 12.77 8.39
CA TYR A 260 20.34 14.24 8.45
C TYR A 260 19.95 14.78 9.83
N SER A 261 19.28 13.98 10.67
CA SER A 261 19.03 14.33 12.08
C SER A 261 20.21 14.00 13.01
N SER A 262 21.23 13.31 12.52
CA SER A 262 22.41 12.98 13.32
C SER A 262 23.20 14.24 13.72
N GLN A 263 23.89 14.19 14.85
CA GLN A 263 24.66 15.32 15.39
C GLN A 263 25.74 15.85 14.43
N ASN A 264 26.26 14.99 13.52
CA ASN A 264 27.30 15.38 12.56
C ASN A 264 26.75 16.15 11.36
N PHE A 265 25.52 15.86 10.94
CA PHE A 265 24.83 16.56 9.84
C PHE A 265 23.98 17.70 10.39
N ALA A 266 23.06 17.41 11.30
CA ALA A 266 22.15 18.36 11.92
C ALA A 266 21.39 19.24 10.87
N PHE A 267 20.99 18.61 9.74
CA PHE A 267 20.28 19.29 8.67
C PHE A 267 18.78 19.38 8.93
N ILE A 268 18.24 18.42 9.69
CA ILE A 268 16.86 18.42 10.12
C ILE A 268 16.76 18.24 11.63
N HIS A 269 15.72 18.84 12.20
CA HIS A 269 15.41 18.78 13.62
C HIS A 269 14.05 18.13 13.84
N LEU A 270 14.01 17.17 14.74
CA LEU A 270 12.79 16.47 15.12
C LEU A 270 12.29 17.03 16.44
N PRO A 271 10.98 17.34 16.59
CA PRO A 271 10.39 17.70 17.86
C PRO A 271 10.63 16.63 18.93
N ASP A 272 10.76 17.02 20.20
CA ASP A 272 11.02 16.11 21.31
C ASP A 272 10.01 14.95 21.38
N LYS A 273 8.74 15.21 21.05
CA LYS A 273 7.67 14.20 21.00
C LYS A 273 7.86 13.11 19.95
N MET A 274 8.80 13.28 19.01
CA MET A 274 9.14 12.32 17.94
C MET A 274 10.46 11.59 18.19
N THR A 275 11.11 11.87 19.33
CA THR A 275 12.40 11.28 19.66
C THR A 275 12.29 10.53 20.98
N THR A 276 13.12 9.52 21.16
CA THR A 276 13.28 8.86 22.45
C THR A 276 14.60 9.26 23.11
N GLY A 277 14.61 9.28 24.43
CA GLY A 277 15.80 9.58 25.20
C GLY A 277 16.66 8.34 25.45
N SER A 278 17.74 8.56 26.19
CA SER A 278 18.60 7.49 26.72
C SER A 278 18.45 7.43 28.24
N SER A 279 18.42 6.23 28.82
CA SER A 279 18.36 6.02 30.26
C SER A 279 19.60 6.50 31.01
N ILE A 280 20.71 6.73 30.29
CA ILE A 280 22.02 7.09 30.85
C ILE A 280 22.66 8.34 30.22
N MET A 281 22.12 8.82 29.10
CA MET A 281 22.66 9.98 28.36
C MET A 281 21.56 11.05 28.19
N PRO A 282 21.43 12.02 29.10
CA PRO A 282 20.30 12.96 29.14
C PRO A 282 20.16 13.86 27.88
N HIS A 283 21.24 14.02 27.13
CA HIS A 283 21.30 14.86 25.91
C HIS A 283 20.91 14.13 24.64
N LYS A 284 20.78 12.78 24.69
CA LYS A 284 20.58 11.95 23.49
C LYS A 284 19.13 11.93 23.07
N LYS A 285 18.90 12.23 21.79
CA LYS A 285 17.59 12.15 21.11
C LYS A 285 17.72 11.18 19.95
N ASN A 286 16.96 10.10 19.95
CA ASN A 286 17.03 9.05 18.93
C ASN A 286 15.92 9.25 17.89
N PRO A 287 16.18 9.06 16.60
CA PRO A 287 15.18 9.14 15.53
C PRO A 287 14.43 7.81 15.36
N ASP A 288 13.97 7.19 16.47
CA ASP A 288 13.43 5.82 16.48
C ASP A 288 12.27 5.63 15.49
N VAL A 289 11.47 6.67 15.28
CA VAL A 289 10.36 6.63 14.31
C VAL A 289 10.85 6.29 12.90
N PHE A 290 11.96 6.88 12.47
CA PHE A 290 12.52 6.61 11.14
C PHE A 290 13.27 5.28 11.08
N GLU A 291 13.91 4.86 12.17
CA GLU A 291 14.54 3.53 12.25
C GLU A 291 13.49 2.42 12.13
N LEU A 292 12.33 2.58 12.78
CA LEU A 292 11.23 1.64 12.69
C LEU A 292 10.54 1.68 11.32
N ILE A 293 10.27 2.86 10.74
CA ILE A 293 9.76 2.95 9.35
C ILE A 293 10.67 2.17 8.41
N ARG A 294 11.97 2.39 8.47
CA ARG A 294 12.95 1.69 7.63
C ARG A 294 12.90 0.17 7.82
N SER A 295 12.78 -0.30 9.06
CA SER A 295 12.71 -1.73 9.36
C SER A 295 11.41 -2.37 8.87
N HIS A 296 10.26 -1.72 9.09
CA HIS A 296 8.97 -2.15 8.57
C HIS A 296 8.96 -2.18 7.03
N CYS A 297 9.47 -1.15 6.39
CA CYS A 297 9.61 -1.10 4.94
C CYS A 297 10.44 -2.27 4.39
N ASN A 298 11.55 -2.62 5.06
CA ASN A 298 12.37 -3.78 4.68
C ASN A 298 11.59 -5.11 4.79
N ARG A 299 10.72 -5.25 5.80
CA ARG A 299 9.83 -6.42 5.94
C ARG A 299 8.82 -6.47 4.80
N ILE A 300 8.14 -5.36 4.51
CA ILE A 300 7.18 -5.25 3.41
C ILE A 300 7.83 -5.63 2.07
N CYS A 301 9.05 -5.17 1.81
CA CYS A 301 9.82 -5.56 0.62
C CYS A 301 10.05 -7.08 0.53
N GLY A 302 10.11 -7.78 1.65
CA GLY A 302 10.29 -9.24 1.72
C GLY A 302 9.05 -10.03 1.33
N VAL A 303 7.84 -9.50 1.56
CA VAL A 303 6.56 -10.23 1.38
C VAL A 303 6.41 -10.80 -0.02
N GLN A 304 6.70 -10.03 -1.07
CA GLN A 304 6.61 -10.51 -2.46
C GLN A 304 7.48 -11.76 -2.72
N ASN A 305 8.62 -11.89 -2.05
CA ASN A 305 9.51 -13.05 -2.19
C ASN A 305 8.95 -14.27 -1.45
N SER A 306 8.42 -14.09 -0.24
CA SER A 306 7.75 -15.15 0.52
C SER A 306 6.58 -15.72 -0.29
N LEU A 307 5.70 -14.86 -0.81
CA LEU A 307 4.57 -15.27 -1.65
C LEU A 307 5.01 -16.03 -2.89
N ARG A 308 6.06 -15.56 -3.57
CA ARG A 308 6.62 -16.22 -4.75
C ARG A 308 7.12 -17.63 -4.42
N LEU A 309 7.83 -17.79 -3.33
CA LEU A 309 8.41 -19.07 -2.92
C LEU A 309 7.32 -20.09 -2.56
N MET A 310 6.29 -19.68 -1.82
CA MET A 310 5.16 -20.56 -1.46
C MET A 310 4.38 -21.06 -2.70
N MET A 311 4.31 -20.27 -3.77
CA MET A 311 3.59 -20.65 -5.01
C MET A 311 4.46 -21.37 -6.04
N THR A 312 5.72 -21.65 -5.74
CA THR A 312 6.63 -22.28 -6.68
C THR A 312 6.21 -23.74 -6.95
N ASN A 313 6.16 -24.14 -8.23
CA ASN A 313 5.89 -25.48 -8.71
C ASN A 313 4.46 -26.02 -8.48
N LEU A 314 3.49 -25.16 -8.15
CA LEU A 314 2.09 -25.58 -8.10
C LEU A 314 1.52 -25.74 -9.52
N PRO A 315 0.82 -26.86 -9.82
CA PRO A 315 0.10 -26.99 -11.07
C PRO A 315 -1.16 -26.10 -11.11
N SER A 316 -1.89 -26.09 -12.23
CA SER A 316 -3.15 -25.36 -12.34
C SER A 316 -4.21 -25.94 -11.39
N GLY A 317 -5.10 -25.09 -10.89
CA GLY A 317 -6.13 -25.44 -9.93
C GLY A 317 -5.88 -24.84 -8.55
N TYR A 318 -6.67 -25.26 -7.55
CA TYR A 318 -6.54 -24.82 -6.17
C TYR A 318 -5.71 -25.82 -5.34
N PHE A 319 -4.87 -25.28 -4.48
CA PHE A 319 -4.08 -26.05 -3.51
C PHE A 319 -4.12 -25.37 -2.14
N ARG A 320 -4.10 -26.17 -1.08
CA ARG A 320 -4.16 -25.64 0.29
C ARG A 320 -2.89 -24.85 0.69
N ASP A 321 -1.80 -25.00 -0.06
CA ASP A 321 -0.61 -24.14 0.02
C ASP A 321 -0.97 -22.65 0.02
N CYS A 322 -1.99 -22.26 -0.75
CA CYS A 322 -2.48 -20.89 -0.84
C CYS A 322 -3.03 -20.35 0.49
N GLN A 323 -3.33 -21.18 1.48
CA GLN A 323 -3.78 -20.76 2.78
C GLN A 323 -2.72 -19.93 3.51
N LEU A 324 -1.46 -20.38 3.45
CA LEU A 324 -0.33 -19.72 4.11
C LEU A 324 -0.03 -18.32 3.56
N LEU A 325 -0.46 -18.03 2.32
CA LEU A 325 -0.28 -16.67 1.74
C LEU A 325 -0.91 -15.59 2.61
N LYS A 326 -2.03 -15.88 3.29
CA LYS A 326 -2.74 -14.91 4.14
C LYS A 326 -1.86 -14.41 5.29
N GLU A 327 -0.99 -15.27 5.85
CA GLU A 327 -0.14 -14.93 6.99
C GLU A 327 0.87 -13.84 6.68
N GLU A 328 1.36 -13.80 5.43
CA GLU A 328 2.32 -12.79 4.95
C GLU A 328 1.61 -11.59 4.30
N PHE A 329 0.53 -11.86 3.58
CA PHE A 329 -0.11 -10.87 2.72
C PHE A 329 -1.04 -9.91 3.47
N LEU A 330 -1.92 -10.41 4.34
CA LEU A 330 -2.92 -9.58 4.99
C LEU A 330 -2.32 -8.56 5.98
N PRO A 331 -1.34 -8.91 6.83
CA PRO A 331 -0.74 -7.94 7.75
C PRO A 331 0.03 -6.82 7.07
N MET A 332 0.54 -7.04 5.84
CA MET A 332 1.31 -6.06 5.08
C MET A 332 0.56 -4.73 4.90
N PHE A 333 -0.77 -4.77 4.72
CA PHE A 333 -1.59 -3.59 4.52
C PHE A 333 -1.60 -2.67 5.75
N GLY A 334 -1.82 -3.25 6.93
CA GLY A 334 -1.77 -2.50 8.20
C GLY A 334 -0.38 -1.93 8.47
N GLU A 335 0.65 -2.72 8.23
CA GLU A 335 2.05 -2.30 8.42
C GLU A 335 2.42 -1.12 7.50
N MET A 336 1.97 -1.13 6.23
CA MET A 336 2.15 -0.01 5.31
C MET A 336 1.37 1.23 5.75
N ASP A 337 0.14 1.05 6.21
CA ASP A 337 -0.70 2.13 6.69
C ASP A 337 -0.07 2.87 7.86
N ASP A 338 0.48 2.13 8.84
CA ASP A 338 1.17 2.69 10.00
C ASP A 338 2.43 3.46 9.56
N CYS A 339 3.23 2.90 8.65
CA CYS A 339 4.40 3.57 8.10
C CYS A 339 4.06 4.90 7.42
N LEU A 340 2.98 4.93 6.62
CA LEU A 340 2.54 6.13 5.91
C LEU A 340 2.00 7.20 6.88
N ASP A 341 1.23 6.80 7.88
CA ASP A 341 0.71 7.74 8.89
C ASP A 341 1.84 8.39 9.68
N ILE A 342 2.81 7.60 10.13
CA ILE A 342 3.98 8.13 10.85
C ILE A 342 4.87 8.97 9.93
N ALA A 343 5.06 8.58 8.66
CA ALA A 343 5.81 9.37 7.70
C ALA A 343 5.14 10.72 7.42
N CYS A 344 3.82 10.76 7.24
CA CYS A 344 3.06 12.01 7.11
C CYS A 344 3.26 12.91 8.33
N TYR A 345 3.07 12.35 9.54
CA TYR A 345 3.24 13.11 10.77
C TYR A 345 4.68 13.63 10.92
N ALA A 346 5.67 12.83 10.56
CA ALA A 346 7.07 13.21 10.65
C ALA A 346 7.41 14.34 9.67
N VAL A 347 7.03 14.23 8.39
CA VAL A 347 7.27 15.27 7.38
C VAL A 347 6.58 16.57 7.75
N GLU A 348 5.36 16.52 8.27
CA GLU A 348 4.61 17.70 8.68
C GLU A 348 5.33 18.47 9.80
N ASN A 349 5.89 17.76 10.79
CA ASN A 349 6.42 18.34 12.02
C ASN A 349 7.94 18.52 12.03
N MET A 350 8.70 18.00 11.06
CA MET A 350 10.15 18.22 11.01
C MET A 350 10.48 19.66 10.60
N GLU A 351 11.56 20.17 11.19
CA GLU A 351 12.15 21.46 10.86
C GLU A 351 13.48 21.26 10.14
N VAL A 352 13.87 22.20 9.28
CA VAL A 352 15.14 22.17 8.55
C VAL A 352 16.09 23.25 9.09
N GLU A 353 17.39 22.96 9.10
CA GLU A 353 18.41 23.97 9.36
C GLU A 353 18.60 24.87 8.13
N THR A 354 18.42 26.17 8.29
CA THR A 354 18.40 27.09 7.16
C THR A 354 19.76 27.69 6.80
N HIS A 355 20.77 27.53 7.67
CA HIS A 355 22.10 28.18 7.55
C HIS A 355 23.23 27.18 7.27
N ILE A 356 22.93 25.96 6.83
CA ILE A 356 23.93 24.88 6.63
C ILE A 356 25.09 25.34 5.73
N MET A 357 24.78 26.00 4.61
CA MET A 357 25.77 26.37 3.62
C MET A 357 26.69 27.54 4.06
N GLU A 358 26.42 28.18 5.18
CA GLU A 358 27.31 29.17 5.80
C GLU A 358 28.52 28.50 6.47
N ASP A 359 28.44 27.20 6.77
CA ASP A 359 29.57 26.44 7.32
C ASP A 359 30.68 26.29 6.29
N ARG A 360 31.89 26.69 6.67
CA ARG A 360 33.10 26.63 5.82
C ARG A 360 33.41 25.22 5.29
N ARG A 361 32.92 24.17 5.95
CA ARG A 361 33.04 22.77 5.47
C ARG A 361 32.44 22.59 4.08
N TYR A 362 31.41 23.35 3.72
CA TYR A 362 30.66 23.21 2.46
C TYR A 362 31.08 24.19 1.37
N ARG A 363 32.08 25.05 1.63
CA ARG A 363 32.53 26.06 0.65
C ARG A 363 32.92 25.46 -0.70
N LEU A 364 33.50 24.26 -0.70
CA LEU A 364 33.96 23.59 -1.92
C LEU A 364 32.83 22.98 -2.75
N ALA A 365 31.58 22.93 -2.24
CA ALA A 365 30.42 22.53 -3.01
C ALA A 365 30.20 23.43 -4.24
N PHE A 366 30.65 24.69 -4.18
CA PHE A 366 30.48 25.67 -5.26
C PHE A 366 31.56 25.64 -6.34
N THR A 367 32.52 24.70 -6.30
CA THR A 367 33.62 24.64 -7.27
C THR A 367 33.14 24.46 -8.71
N VAL A 368 32.07 23.66 -8.93
CA VAL A 368 31.49 23.46 -10.27
C VAL A 368 30.80 24.72 -10.75
N GLU A 369 30.14 25.46 -9.86
CA GLU A 369 29.48 26.74 -10.17
C GLU A 369 30.49 27.79 -10.64
N GLU A 370 31.67 27.84 -10.00
CA GLU A 370 32.74 28.74 -10.43
C GLU A 370 33.33 28.32 -11.78
N VAL A 371 33.54 27.01 -12.02
CA VAL A 371 33.94 26.51 -13.33
C VAL A 371 32.94 26.91 -14.41
N ASN A 372 31.66 26.73 -14.15
CA ASN A 372 30.58 27.08 -15.09
C ASN A 372 30.52 28.59 -15.33
N ARG A 373 30.72 29.43 -14.30
CA ARG A 373 30.82 30.88 -14.44
C ARG A 373 31.94 31.29 -15.39
N LEU A 374 33.11 30.76 -15.20
CA LEU A 374 34.29 31.03 -16.08
C LEU A 374 34.04 30.56 -17.53
N VAL A 375 33.40 29.41 -17.70
CA VAL A 375 33.01 28.89 -19.04
C VAL A 375 32.00 29.82 -19.72
N ASN A 376 31.01 30.32 -18.99
CA ASN A 376 30.04 31.28 -19.50
C ASN A 376 30.67 32.62 -19.90
N GLU A 377 31.81 32.98 -19.27
CA GLU A 377 32.60 34.13 -19.64
C GLU A 377 33.56 33.85 -20.83
N GLY A 378 33.52 32.66 -21.41
CA GLY A 378 34.25 32.29 -22.62
C GLY A 378 35.54 31.51 -22.38
N MET A 379 35.84 31.12 -21.13
CA MET A 379 37.02 30.28 -20.86
C MET A 379 36.76 28.83 -21.26
N PRO A 380 37.70 28.14 -21.95
CA PRO A 380 37.55 26.71 -22.19
C PRO A 380 37.41 25.91 -20.89
N PHE A 381 36.50 24.93 -20.86
CA PHE A 381 36.21 24.14 -19.65
C PHE A 381 37.43 23.56 -18.94
N ARG A 382 38.42 23.02 -19.70
CA ARG A 382 39.62 22.46 -19.11
C ARG A 382 40.49 23.50 -18.41
N ASP A 383 40.51 24.73 -18.93
CA ASP A 383 41.31 25.80 -18.35
C ASP A 383 40.64 26.36 -17.11
N ALA A 384 39.31 26.54 -17.17
CA ALA A 384 38.50 26.89 -16.01
C ALA A 384 38.66 25.87 -14.87
N TYR A 385 38.53 24.57 -15.18
CA TYR A 385 38.72 23.49 -14.23
C TYR A 385 40.10 23.52 -13.56
N ARG A 386 41.16 23.72 -14.36
CA ARG A 386 42.54 23.83 -13.85
C ARG A 386 42.75 25.06 -12.98
N GLN A 387 42.13 26.18 -13.36
CA GLN A 387 42.22 27.44 -12.60
C GLN A 387 41.55 27.27 -11.23
N VAL A 388 40.31 26.77 -11.19
CA VAL A 388 39.60 26.53 -9.94
C VAL A 388 40.32 25.48 -9.10
N GLY A 389 40.84 24.39 -9.71
CA GLY A 389 41.60 23.37 -9.00
C GLY A 389 42.87 23.93 -8.31
N LYS A 390 43.61 24.87 -8.96
CA LYS A 390 44.73 25.54 -8.35
C LYS A 390 44.33 26.39 -7.15
N SER A 391 43.25 27.16 -7.26
CA SER A 391 42.70 27.96 -6.17
C SER A 391 42.30 27.10 -4.96
N VAL A 392 41.67 25.93 -5.22
CA VAL A 392 41.33 24.95 -4.17
C VAL A 392 42.58 24.42 -3.47
N GLN A 393 43.63 24.03 -4.26
CA GLN A 393 44.88 23.53 -3.71
C GLN A 393 45.66 24.57 -2.89
N ALA A 394 45.59 25.84 -3.28
CA ALA A 394 46.16 26.97 -2.54
C ALA A 394 45.37 27.32 -1.27
N GLY A 395 44.15 26.76 -1.09
CA GLY A 395 43.27 27.11 0.02
C GLY A 395 42.58 28.49 -0.14
N GLU A 396 42.66 29.07 -1.32
CA GLU A 396 42.21 30.45 -1.66
C GLU A 396 40.83 30.47 -2.35
N PHE A 397 40.21 29.30 -2.55
CA PHE A 397 38.92 29.21 -3.24
C PHE A 397 37.81 29.87 -2.40
N GLU A 398 37.17 30.86 -3.00
CA GLU A 398 35.92 31.48 -2.52
C GLU A 398 34.97 31.65 -3.70
N TYR A 399 33.68 31.41 -3.48
CA TYR A 399 32.63 31.60 -4.46
C TYR A 399 31.82 32.86 -4.11
N HIS A 400 31.78 33.79 -5.02
CA HIS A 400 31.03 35.05 -4.85
C HIS A 400 29.89 35.20 -5.87
N GLY A 401 29.61 34.18 -6.65
CA GLY A 401 28.55 34.14 -7.64
C GLY A 401 27.16 33.93 -7.02
N GLN A 402 26.15 34.07 -7.85
CA GLN A 402 24.78 33.69 -7.53
C GLN A 402 24.48 32.39 -8.24
N LEU A 403 23.78 31.45 -7.54
CA LEU A 403 23.27 30.25 -8.16
C LEU A 403 22.16 30.63 -9.13
N HIS A 404 22.29 30.21 -10.38
CA HIS A 404 21.31 30.50 -11.41
C HIS A 404 21.17 29.29 -12.33
N HIS A 405 20.33 28.33 -11.91
CA HIS A 405 19.93 27.19 -12.73
C HIS A 405 18.58 27.48 -13.39
N THR A 406 18.48 27.22 -14.68
CA THR A 406 17.25 27.51 -15.48
C THR A 406 16.57 26.27 -16.03
N HIS A 407 17.30 25.15 -16.09
CA HIS A 407 16.76 23.91 -16.64
C HIS A 407 15.79 23.23 -15.66
N GLU A 408 14.91 22.41 -16.20
CA GLU A 408 13.87 21.70 -15.47
C GLU A 408 14.48 20.77 -14.41
N GLY A 409 13.85 20.74 -13.24
CA GLY A 409 14.23 19.84 -12.14
C GLY A 409 15.49 20.23 -11.37
N SER A 410 15.93 21.48 -11.46
CA SER A 410 17.08 22.00 -10.71
C SER A 410 16.67 23.11 -9.72
N ILE A 411 17.64 23.58 -8.92
CA ILE A 411 17.46 24.71 -8.00
C ILE A 411 16.91 25.90 -8.79
N GLY A 412 15.80 26.49 -8.32
CA GLY A 412 15.12 27.62 -9.00
C GLY A 412 14.09 27.21 -10.04
N ASN A 413 14.07 25.95 -10.49
CA ASN A 413 13.05 25.41 -11.41
C ASN A 413 12.69 23.97 -11.08
N LEU A 414 12.05 23.73 -9.93
CA LEU A 414 11.78 22.39 -9.37
C LEU A 414 10.71 21.60 -10.15
N CYS A 415 9.91 22.27 -10.99
CA CYS A 415 8.82 21.67 -11.76
C CYS A 415 7.76 20.97 -10.89
N ASN A 416 7.52 21.44 -9.67
CA ASN A 416 6.57 20.87 -8.71
C ASN A 416 5.15 20.76 -9.28
N ASP A 417 4.73 21.71 -10.14
CA ASP A 417 3.46 21.72 -10.86
C ASP A 417 3.32 20.50 -11.79
N LYS A 418 4.36 20.14 -12.53
CA LYS A 418 4.38 19.01 -13.44
C LYS A 418 4.34 17.68 -12.69
N ILE A 419 5.02 17.63 -11.56
CA ILE A 419 5.01 16.45 -10.68
C ILE A 419 3.60 16.26 -10.07
N ALA A 420 2.95 17.36 -9.64
CA ALA A 420 1.59 17.34 -9.12
C ALA A 420 0.57 16.91 -10.17
N GLU A 421 0.64 17.44 -11.40
CA GLU A 421 -0.19 17.04 -12.53
C GLU A 421 -0.11 15.50 -12.79
N ARG A 422 1.10 14.93 -12.68
CA ARG A 422 1.31 13.48 -12.85
C ARG A 422 0.60 12.67 -11.78
N MET A 423 0.72 13.08 -10.51
CA MET A 423 0.04 12.41 -9.39
C MET A 423 -1.48 12.47 -9.55
N ASP A 424 -2.04 13.64 -9.85
CA ASP A 424 -3.49 13.83 -10.00
C ASP A 424 -4.05 12.99 -11.16
N LYS A 425 -3.32 12.90 -12.27
CA LYS A 425 -3.68 12.03 -13.40
C LYS A 425 -3.66 10.55 -13.04
N LEU A 426 -2.73 10.10 -12.22
CA LEU A 426 -2.69 8.71 -11.75
C LEU A 426 -3.87 8.43 -10.82
N MET A 427 -4.12 9.30 -9.83
CA MET A 427 -5.21 9.14 -8.87
C MET A 427 -6.58 9.08 -9.55
N SER A 428 -6.83 9.91 -10.56
CA SER A 428 -8.11 9.93 -11.28
C SER A 428 -8.45 8.60 -12.01
N ARG A 429 -7.45 7.76 -12.27
CA ARG A 429 -7.62 6.48 -13.00
C ARG A 429 -8.08 5.33 -12.14
N PHE A 430 -7.97 5.42 -10.80
CA PHE A 430 -8.41 4.32 -9.93
C PHE A 430 -9.93 4.11 -9.93
N GLY A 431 -10.71 5.19 -10.05
CA GLY A 431 -12.17 5.10 -10.08
C GLY A 431 -12.78 4.63 -8.74
N PHE A 432 -12.21 5.04 -7.62
CA PHE A 432 -12.64 4.65 -6.28
C PHE A 432 -14.12 4.94 -6.01
N ASP A 433 -14.65 6.04 -6.54
CA ASP A 433 -16.05 6.42 -6.36
C ASP A 433 -17.00 5.31 -6.83
N LEU A 434 -16.71 4.66 -7.97
CA LEU A 434 -17.53 3.58 -8.50
C LEU A 434 -17.56 2.37 -7.57
N VAL A 435 -16.41 2.06 -6.94
CA VAL A 435 -16.29 0.97 -5.97
C VAL A 435 -17.06 1.29 -4.70
N ASN A 436 -16.87 2.49 -4.16
CA ASN A 436 -17.53 2.96 -2.94
C ASN A 436 -19.05 3.00 -3.12
N GLU A 437 -19.57 3.52 -4.24
CA GLU A 437 -20.98 3.49 -4.57
C GLU A 437 -21.56 2.07 -4.65
N ALA A 438 -20.79 1.11 -5.19
CA ALA A 438 -21.23 -0.29 -5.25
C ALA A 438 -21.39 -0.88 -3.84
N VAL A 439 -20.41 -0.67 -2.96
CA VAL A 439 -20.46 -1.10 -1.56
C VAL A 439 -21.66 -0.47 -0.85
N HIS A 440 -21.88 0.84 -1.00
CA HIS A 440 -23.04 1.53 -0.41
C HIS A 440 -24.37 0.94 -0.84
N ARG A 441 -24.53 0.66 -2.13
CA ARG A 441 -25.78 0.05 -2.64
C ARG A 441 -26.04 -1.35 -2.05
N LEU A 442 -24.99 -2.16 -1.87
CA LEU A 442 -25.11 -3.50 -1.31
C LEU A 442 -25.45 -3.46 0.19
N THR A 443 -24.76 -2.62 0.93
CA THR A 443 -24.88 -2.57 2.41
C THR A 443 -26.04 -1.72 2.91
N GLY A 444 -26.55 -0.79 2.08
CA GLY A 444 -27.53 0.20 2.49
C GLY A 444 -26.98 1.26 3.46
N SER A 445 -25.66 1.36 3.61
CA SER A 445 -25.00 2.38 4.43
C SER A 445 -24.97 3.73 3.73
N SER A 446 -24.85 4.84 4.48
CA SER A 446 -24.63 6.17 3.90
C SER A 446 -23.14 6.38 3.59
N ALA A 447 -22.83 7.19 2.56
CA ALA A 447 -21.47 7.45 2.06
C ALA A 447 -20.42 7.96 3.08
N ALA A 448 -20.81 8.16 4.33
CA ALA A 448 -19.95 8.69 5.38
C ALA A 448 -19.35 7.61 6.32
N GLN A 449 -19.56 6.33 6.05
CA GLN A 449 -19.20 5.21 6.96
C GLN A 449 -18.29 4.14 6.35
N VAL A 450 -17.67 4.40 5.20
CA VAL A 450 -16.70 3.48 4.55
C VAL A 450 -15.32 4.09 4.50
#